data_b966215347126c7991baa2b8c7f9aed9
#
_entry.id   b966215347126c7991baa2b8c7f9aed9
#
_cell.length_a   1.000
_cell.length_b   1.000
_cell.length_c   1.000
_cell.angle_alpha   90.00
_cell.angle_beta   90.00
_cell.angle_gamma   90.00
#
_symmetry.space_group_name_H-M   'P 1'
#
loop_
_entity.id
_entity.type
_entity.pdbx_description
1 polymer ?
#
loop_
_entity_poly.entity_id
_entity_poly.type
_entity_poly.pdbx_seq_one_letter_code
_entity_poly.pdbx_strand_id
1 'polypeptide(L)'
;MLKPMLSEVVDHIRNRTYMGGVERDKLRVKATGEVFTPTKLVREMLERIPIEQFQDPAKTFLDNSCGDGQFLGEVLIRKMENGSTFEQALSTVYGVDLMQDNVDECRKRLLCGSQDSKHIAIVEQNIYQADGLEFSYNFEPMSETRRKREQRHRRQGEKAKKVAEQARIIEERKLKLFGKASAKSVKSKPVNNCVTTDDQPNV
;
A
#
# COMPACT_ATOMS: atom_id res chain seq x y z
N MET A 1 -28.88 -5.96 -10.68
CA MET A 1 -27.40 -6.14 -10.70
C MET A 1 -27.08 -7.47 -10.06
N LEU A 2 -26.17 -8.25 -10.66
CA LEU A 2 -25.73 -9.53 -10.09
C LEU A 2 -24.89 -9.24 -8.83
N LYS A 3 -25.19 -9.93 -7.74
CA LYS A 3 -24.38 -9.87 -6.51
C LYS A 3 -23.11 -10.70 -6.75
N PRO A 4 -21.92 -10.24 -6.33
CA PRO A 4 -20.70 -11.01 -6.47
C PRO A 4 -20.83 -12.39 -5.81
N MET A 5 -20.53 -13.45 -6.55
CA MET A 5 -20.48 -14.81 -6.01
C MET A 5 -19.15 -15.03 -5.27
N LEU A 6 -19.11 -16.01 -4.37
CA LEU A 6 -17.92 -16.32 -3.59
C LEU A 6 -16.67 -16.56 -4.47
N SER A 7 -16.81 -17.28 -5.59
CA SER A 7 -15.69 -17.52 -6.52
C SER A 7 -15.14 -16.23 -7.12
N GLU A 8 -16.01 -15.30 -7.52
CA GLU A 8 -15.61 -14.00 -8.07
C GLU A 8 -14.91 -13.14 -7.01
N VAL A 9 -15.40 -13.17 -5.77
CA VAL A 9 -14.79 -12.46 -4.64
C VAL A 9 -13.40 -13.01 -4.32
N VAL A 10 -13.26 -14.34 -4.27
CA VAL A 10 -11.98 -15.03 -4.04
C VAL A 10 -10.98 -14.67 -5.14
N ASP A 11 -11.40 -14.76 -6.40
CA ASP A 11 -10.54 -14.41 -7.54
C ASP A 11 -10.11 -12.96 -7.51
N HIS A 12 -11.03 -12.05 -7.24
CA HIS A 12 -10.75 -10.62 -7.19
C HIS A 12 -9.76 -10.27 -6.07
N ILE A 13 -9.95 -10.83 -4.87
CA ILE A 13 -9.13 -10.49 -3.69
C ILE A 13 -7.75 -11.17 -3.76
N ARG A 14 -7.70 -12.47 -4.12
CA ARG A 14 -6.45 -13.25 -4.08
C ARG A 14 -5.59 -13.11 -5.32
N ASN A 15 -6.20 -12.82 -6.49
CA ASN A 15 -5.45 -12.57 -7.73
C ASN A 15 -5.02 -11.12 -7.91
N ARG A 16 -5.43 -10.20 -7.04
CA ARG A 16 -4.76 -8.90 -6.96
C ARG A 16 -3.33 -9.14 -6.55
N THR A 17 -2.42 -8.64 -7.38
CA THR A 17 -0.99 -8.68 -7.08
C THR A 17 -0.82 -8.04 -5.69
N TYR A 18 -0.45 -8.87 -4.72
CA TYR A 18 -0.03 -8.38 -3.42
C TYR A 18 1.02 -7.29 -3.66
N MET A 19 0.87 -6.15 -3.01
CA MET A 19 1.78 -5.02 -3.17
C MET A 19 3.19 -5.29 -2.62
N GLY A 20 3.48 -6.54 -2.21
CA GLY A 20 4.78 -7.04 -1.83
C GLY A 20 5.71 -7.11 -3.02
N GLY A 21 6.41 -6.05 -3.30
CA GLY A 21 7.27 -5.89 -4.46
C GLY A 21 7.10 -4.55 -5.17
N VAL A 22 6.03 -3.82 -4.92
CA VAL A 22 6.08 -2.38 -5.14
C VAL A 22 6.97 -1.85 -4.02
N GLU A 23 8.25 -1.58 -4.35
CA GLU A 23 9.12 -0.83 -3.46
C GLU A 23 8.42 0.49 -3.14
N ARG A 24 7.70 0.49 -2.03
CA ARG A 24 7.23 1.75 -1.48
C ARG A 24 8.46 2.59 -1.20
N ASP A 25 8.39 3.85 -1.56
CA ASP A 25 9.44 4.82 -1.27
C ASP A 25 9.96 4.59 0.16
N LYS A 26 11.25 4.27 0.27
CA LYS A 26 11.91 4.01 1.56
C LYS A 26 11.67 5.12 2.59
N LEU A 27 11.49 6.37 2.11
CA LEU A 27 11.16 7.51 2.95
C LEU A 27 9.74 7.37 3.54
N ARG A 28 8.79 6.88 2.76
CA ARG A 28 7.43 6.63 3.24
C ARG A 28 7.40 5.50 4.28
N VAL A 29 8.07 4.37 4.01
CA VAL A 29 8.18 3.26 4.96
C VAL A 29 8.83 3.72 6.27
N LYS A 30 9.89 4.53 6.19
CA LYS A 30 10.55 5.08 7.37
C LYS A 30 9.68 6.06 8.15
N ALA A 31 8.83 6.84 7.46
CA ALA A 31 7.98 7.86 8.08
C ALA A 31 6.69 7.27 8.69
N THR A 32 6.13 6.22 8.08
CA THR A 32 4.82 5.67 8.45
C THR A 32 4.88 4.30 9.10
N GLY A 33 6.02 3.59 9.01
CA GLY A 33 6.14 2.21 9.45
C GLY A 33 5.32 1.22 8.59
N GLU A 34 4.87 1.64 7.42
CA GLU A 34 3.96 0.88 6.57
C GLU A 34 4.58 -0.43 6.07
N VAL A 35 4.07 -1.55 6.55
CA VAL A 35 4.47 -2.91 6.14
C VAL A 35 3.22 -3.69 5.75
N PHE A 36 3.20 -4.20 4.50
CA PHE A 36 2.11 -5.06 4.06
C PHE A 36 2.33 -6.51 4.51
N THR A 37 1.32 -7.06 5.16
CA THR A 37 1.36 -8.44 5.64
C THR A 37 1.09 -9.41 4.48
N PRO A 38 1.97 -10.39 4.21
CA PRO A 38 1.75 -11.39 3.15
C PRO A 38 0.45 -12.15 3.35
N THR A 39 -0.29 -12.42 2.26
CA THR A 39 -1.58 -13.16 2.29
C THR A 39 -1.50 -14.46 3.08
N LYS A 40 -0.39 -15.22 2.95
CA LYS A 40 -0.20 -16.45 3.71
C LYS A 40 -0.24 -16.20 5.21
N LEU A 41 0.49 -15.17 5.69
CA LEU A 41 0.52 -14.83 7.10
C LEU A 41 -0.83 -14.30 7.59
N VAL A 42 -1.53 -13.48 6.79
CA VAL A 42 -2.90 -13.04 7.08
C VAL A 42 -3.81 -14.24 7.34
N ARG A 43 -3.77 -15.24 6.46
CA ARG A 43 -4.59 -16.45 6.59
C ARG A 43 -4.26 -17.25 7.85
N GLU A 44 -2.96 -17.44 8.14
CA GLU A 44 -2.50 -18.12 9.36
C GLU A 44 -2.94 -17.38 10.63
N MET A 45 -2.92 -16.04 10.62
CA MET A 45 -3.39 -15.23 11.76
C MET A 45 -4.90 -15.35 11.93
N LEU A 46 -5.67 -15.31 10.84
CA LEU A 46 -7.12 -15.46 10.89
C LEU A 46 -7.57 -16.89 11.27
N GLU A 47 -6.74 -17.91 11.04
CA GLU A 47 -7.01 -19.29 11.50
C GLU A 47 -7.03 -19.42 13.02
N ARG A 48 -6.43 -18.49 13.75
CA ARG A 48 -6.47 -18.46 15.22
C ARG A 48 -7.76 -17.86 15.78
N ILE A 49 -8.57 -17.23 14.94
CA ILE A 49 -9.87 -16.71 15.36
C ILE A 49 -10.89 -17.86 15.30
N PRO A 50 -11.68 -18.07 16.38
CA PRO A 50 -12.69 -19.10 16.39
C PRO A 50 -13.66 -19.00 15.21
N ILE A 51 -13.99 -20.12 14.59
CA ILE A 51 -14.80 -20.17 13.38
C ILE A 51 -16.20 -19.54 13.56
N GLU A 52 -16.75 -19.63 14.77
CA GLU A 52 -18.04 -19.07 15.13
C GLU A 52 -18.12 -17.55 14.92
N GLN A 53 -16.97 -16.86 14.97
CA GLN A 53 -16.90 -15.42 14.67
C GLN A 53 -17.19 -15.12 13.21
N PHE A 54 -16.88 -16.06 12.29
CA PHE A 54 -17.16 -15.93 10.86
C PHE A 54 -18.53 -16.47 10.47
N GLN A 55 -19.08 -17.43 11.26
CA GLN A 55 -20.40 -18.02 11.02
C GLN A 55 -21.54 -17.06 11.36
N ASP A 56 -21.34 -16.22 12.36
CA ASP A 56 -22.34 -15.21 12.72
C ASP A 56 -22.28 -14.02 11.73
N PRO A 57 -23.33 -13.82 10.90
CA PRO A 57 -23.33 -12.72 9.94
C PRO A 57 -23.31 -11.32 10.58
N ALA A 58 -23.70 -11.21 11.86
CA ALA A 58 -23.73 -9.93 12.59
C ALA A 58 -22.40 -9.58 13.25
N LYS A 59 -21.47 -10.52 13.41
CA LYS A 59 -20.16 -10.25 14.00
C LYS A 59 -19.34 -9.30 13.14
N THR A 60 -18.82 -8.27 13.80
CA THR A 60 -18.01 -7.23 13.16
C THR A 60 -16.52 -7.50 13.32
N PHE A 61 -15.76 -7.10 12.32
CA PHE A 61 -14.29 -7.13 12.30
C PHE A 61 -13.77 -5.73 12.04
N LEU A 62 -12.82 -5.30 12.83
CA LEU A 62 -12.15 -4.01 12.71
C LEU A 62 -10.65 -4.20 12.53
N ASP A 63 -10.10 -3.53 11.54
CA ASP A 63 -8.67 -3.35 11.36
C ASP A 63 -8.34 -1.85 11.45
N ASN A 64 -7.68 -1.44 12.51
CA ASN A 64 -7.37 -0.04 12.79
C ASN A 64 -6.12 0.49 12.08
N SER A 65 -5.50 -0.34 11.25
CA SER A 65 -4.36 0.01 10.38
C SER A 65 -4.46 -0.81 9.09
N CYS A 66 -5.61 -0.72 8.43
CA CYS A 66 -6.05 -1.70 7.44
C CYS A 66 -5.22 -1.72 6.14
N GLY A 67 -4.33 -0.74 5.92
CA GLY A 67 -3.58 -0.64 4.70
C GLY A 67 -4.49 -0.68 3.47
N ASP A 68 -4.12 -1.50 2.49
CA ASP A 68 -4.90 -1.75 1.29
C ASP A 68 -6.04 -2.79 1.48
N GLY A 69 -6.33 -3.18 2.73
CA GLY A 69 -7.45 -4.06 3.07
C GLY A 69 -7.15 -5.56 2.97
N GLN A 70 -5.92 -5.99 3.13
CA GLN A 70 -5.52 -7.40 3.00
C GLN A 70 -6.23 -8.31 4.01
N PHE A 71 -6.24 -7.93 5.31
CA PHE A 71 -6.97 -8.65 6.35
C PHE A 71 -8.48 -8.63 6.11
N LEU A 72 -9.03 -7.46 5.83
CA LEU A 72 -10.48 -7.29 5.64
C LEU A 72 -10.99 -8.07 4.43
N GLY A 73 -10.20 -8.18 3.35
CA GLY A 73 -10.53 -9.01 2.19
C GLY A 73 -10.61 -10.50 2.55
N GLU A 74 -9.65 -11.03 3.29
CA GLU A 74 -9.69 -12.43 3.73
C GLU A 74 -10.81 -12.69 4.76
N VAL A 75 -11.15 -11.71 5.62
CA VAL A 75 -12.33 -11.79 6.51
C VAL A 75 -13.61 -11.85 5.69
N LEU A 76 -13.76 -11.01 4.65
CA LEU A 76 -14.90 -11.02 3.75
C LEU A 76 -15.11 -12.41 3.11
N ILE A 77 -14.03 -13.00 2.57
CA ILE A 77 -14.06 -14.34 2.00
C ILE A 77 -14.52 -15.36 3.04
N ARG A 78 -13.90 -15.39 4.24
CA ARG A 78 -14.24 -16.36 5.29
C ARG A 78 -15.68 -16.25 5.75
N LYS A 79 -16.23 -15.04 5.90
CA LYS A 79 -17.65 -14.88 6.23
C LYS A 79 -18.57 -15.45 5.14
N MET A 80 -18.23 -15.24 3.87
CA MET A 80 -18.98 -15.81 2.76
C MET A 80 -18.84 -17.33 2.68
N GLU A 81 -17.64 -17.88 2.91
CA GLU A 81 -17.41 -19.33 3.01
C GLU A 81 -18.25 -19.97 4.15
N ASN A 82 -18.59 -19.20 5.16
CA ASN A 82 -19.40 -19.62 6.32
C ASN A 82 -20.87 -19.16 6.26
N GLY A 83 -21.38 -18.84 5.07
CA GLY A 83 -22.79 -18.67 4.79
C GLY A 83 -23.30 -17.22 4.76
N SER A 84 -22.46 -16.22 5.04
CA SER A 84 -22.87 -14.82 4.86
C SER A 84 -23.02 -14.50 3.38
N THR A 85 -24.03 -13.69 3.04
CA THR A 85 -24.05 -13.06 1.71
C THR A 85 -22.95 -12.02 1.57
N PHE A 86 -22.58 -11.63 0.35
CA PHE A 86 -21.61 -10.59 0.10
C PHE A 86 -21.94 -9.28 0.85
N GLU A 87 -23.19 -8.84 0.78
CA GLU A 87 -23.66 -7.62 1.46
C GLU A 87 -23.56 -7.73 2.99
N GLN A 88 -23.95 -8.88 3.58
CA GLN A 88 -23.80 -9.12 5.02
C GLN A 88 -22.32 -9.10 5.45
N ALA A 89 -21.46 -9.82 4.74
CA ALA A 89 -20.03 -9.82 5.03
C ALA A 89 -19.42 -8.42 4.89
N LEU A 90 -19.76 -7.70 3.81
CA LEU A 90 -19.27 -6.36 3.53
C LEU A 90 -19.70 -5.34 4.61
N SER A 91 -20.95 -5.44 5.09
CA SER A 91 -21.50 -4.52 6.10
C SER A 91 -20.88 -4.67 7.49
N THR A 92 -20.15 -5.76 7.74
CA THR A 92 -19.57 -6.07 9.05
C THR A 92 -18.04 -5.96 9.11
N VAL A 93 -17.39 -5.54 8.05
CA VAL A 93 -15.95 -5.25 8.03
C VAL A 93 -15.71 -3.74 8.10
N TYR A 94 -14.80 -3.33 8.99
CA TYR A 94 -14.47 -1.93 9.25
C TYR A 94 -12.96 -1.74 9.18
N GLY A 95 -12.52 -0.62 8.61
CA GLY A 95 -11.11 -0.31 8.47
C GLY A 95 -10.79 1.16 8.68
N VAL A 96 -9.65 1.41 9.28
CA VAL A 96 -9.07 2.75 9.41
C VAL A 96 -7.64 2.70 8.89
N ASP A 97 -7.25 3.68 8.10
CA ASP A 97 -5.84 3.85 7.70
C ASP A 97 -5.50 5.34 7.62
N LEU A 98 -4.25 5.67 7.94
CA LEU A 98 -3.75 7.03 7.93
C LEU A 98 -3.68 7.60 6.50
N MET A 99 -3.39 6.72 5.52
CA MET A 99 -3.08 7.10 4.16
C MET A 99 -4.30 6.96 3.24
N GLN A 100 -4.71 8.06 2.61
CA GLN A 100 -5.88 8.08 1.72
C GLN A 100 -5.78 7.10 0.55
N ASP A 101 -4.59 6.90 -0.02
CA ASP A 101 -4.41 5.95 -1.13
C ASP A 101 -4.58 4.49 -0.69
N ASN A 102 -4.24 4.14 0.55
CA ASN A 102 -4.54 2.85 1.13
C ASN A 102 -6.05 2.66 1.30
N VAL A 103 -6.73 3.66 1.86
CA VAL A 103 -8.18 3.66 2.01
C VAL A 103 -8.88 3.46 0.64
N ASP A 104 -8.42 4.19 -0.38
CA ASP A 104 -8.98 4.07 -1.74
C ASP A 104 -8.77 2.64 -2.31
N GLU A 105 -7.60 2.03 -2.10
CA GLU A 105 -7.33 0.66 -2.54
C GLU A 105 -8.08 -0.39 -1.70
N CYS A 106 -8.20 -0.19 -0.38
CA CYS A 106 -9.02 -1.04 0.49
C CYS A 106 -10.47 -1.07 0.02
N ARG A 107 -11.07 0.09 -0.24
CA ARG A 107 -12.44 0.20 -0.77
C ARG A 107 -12.61 -0.53 -2.09
N LYS A 108 -11.68 -0.36 -3.04
CA LYS A 108 -11.71 -1.08 -4.33
C LYS A 108 -11.58 -2.59 -4.15
N ARG A 109 -10.72 -3.04 -3.23
CA ARG A 109 -10.55 -4.45 -2.91
C ARG A 109 -11.84 -5.05 -2.38
N LEU A 110 -12.47 -4.39 -1.40
CA LEU A 110 -13.69 -4.88 -0.76
C LEU A 110 -14.91 -4.84 -1.67
N LEU A 111 -14.98 -3.88 -2.60
CA LEU A 111 -16.07 -3.83 -3.60
C LEU A 111 -16.08 -5.01 -4.56
N CYS A 112 -14.96 -5.70 -4.76
CA CYS A 112 -14.84 -6.82 -5.69
C CYS A 112 -15.41 -6.52 -7.09
N GLY A 113 -15.20 -5.30 -7.59
CA GLY A 113 -15.72 -4.83 -8.88
C GLY A 113 -17.22 -4.47 -8.90
N SER A 114 -17.93 -4.61 -7.77
CA SER A 114 -19.33 -4.22 -7.67
C SER A 114 -19.52 -2.72 -7.90
N GLN A 115 -20.52 -2.40 -8.73
CA GLN A 115 -20.98 -1.02 -9.00
C GLN A 115 -22.32 -0.72 -8.30
N ASP A 116 -22.77 -1.59 -7.41
CA ASP A 116 -24.01 -1.37 -6.66
C ASP A 116 -23.82 -0.20 -5.69
N SER A 117 -24.71 0.78 -5.77
CA SER A 117 -24.66 1.98 -4.91
C SER A 117 -24.76 1.66 -3.42
N LYS A 118 -25.43 0.56 -3.05
CA LYS A 118 -25.47 0.10 -1.66
C LYS A 118 -24.09 -0.39 -1.18
N HIS A 119 -23.42 -1.20 -2.00
CA HIS A 119 -22.07 -1.70 -1.65
C HIS A 119 -21.07 -0.54 -1.56
N ILE A 120 -21.17 0.42 -2.50
CA ILE A 120 -20.35 1.64 -2.46
C ILE A 120 -20.60 2.41 -1.16
N ALA A 121 -21.87 2.63 -0.78
CA ALA A 121 -22.21 3.33 0.46
C ALA A 121 -21.68 2.62 1.71
N ILE A 122 -21.75 1.28 1.74
CA ILE A 122 -21.20 0.47 2.87
C ILE A 122 -19.68 0.68 2.99
N VAL A 123 -18.91 0.52 1.92
CA VAL A 123 -17.45 0.66 2.02
C VAL A 123 -17.03 2.10 2.30
N GLU A 124 -17.75 3.08 1.77
CA GLU A 124 -17.51 4.50 2.09
C GLU A 124 -17.79 4.82 3.56
N GLN A 125 -18.80 4.18 4.15
CA GLN A 125 -19.10 4.31 5.57
C GLN A 125 -18.09 3.58 6.45
N ASN A 126 -17.71 2.36 6.10
CA ASN A 126 -16.96 1.47 6.97
C ASN A 126 -15.43 1.65 6.88
N ILE A 127 -14.92 2.22 5.79
CA ILE A 127 -13.48 2.39 5.58
C ILE A 127 -13.12 3.88 5.64
N TYR A 128 -12.36 4.25 6.70
CA TYR A 128 -12.04 5.65 7.03
C TYR A 128 -10.57 6.00 6.82
N GLN A 129 -10.34 7.22 6.35
CA GLN A 129 -9.02 7.85 6.43
C GLN A 129 -8.93 8.62 7.76
N ALA A 130 -8.15 8.08 8.69
CA ALA A 130 -7.87 8.69 9.98
C ALA A 130 -6.62 8.09 10.62
N ASP A 131 -6.12 8.73 11.67
CA ASP A 131 -5.15 8.11 12.56
C ASP A 131 -5.88 7.09 13.46
N GLY A 132 -5.50 5.81 13.35
CA GLY A 132 -6.13 4.74 14.10
C GLY A 132 -5.95 4.85 15.62
N LEU A 133 -4.99 5.62 16.10
CA LEU A 133 -4.79 5.86 17.54
C LEU A 133 -5.71 6.98 18.09
N GLU A 134 -6.08 7.92 17.22
CA GLU A 134 -6.89 9.08 17.61
C GLU A 134 -8.36 8.97 17.18
N PHE A 135 -8.69 8.00 16.33
CA PHE A 135 -10.02 7.83 15.77
C PHE A 135 -11.01 7.35 16.82
N SER A 136 -12.17 7.99 16.92
CA SER A 136 -13.23 7.64 17.89
C SER A 136 -14.02 6.38 17.55
N TYR A 137 -13.70 5.72 16.42
CA TYR A 137 -14.40 4.53 15.88
C TYR A 137 -15.90 4.73 15.66
N ASN A 138 -16.27 5.97 15.37
CA ASN A 138 -17.63 6.34 15.02
C ASN A 138 -17.76 6.29 13.48
N PHE A 139 -18.29 5.20 12.97
CA PHE A 139 -18.42 4.96 11.53
C PHE A 139 -19.71 5.57 10.99
N GLU A 140 -19.67 6.88 10.74
CA GLU A 140 -20.79 7.61 10.18
C GLU A 140 -20.87 7.49 8.66
N PRO A 141 -22.07 7.62 8.05
CA PRO A 141 -22.22 7.70 6.61
C PRO A 141 -21.36 8.81 5.99
N MET A 142 -20.98 8.64 4.72
CA MET A 142 -20.17 9.59 3.99
C MET A 142 -20.88 10.95 3.84
N SER A 143 -20.53 11.90 4.70
CA SER A 143 -21.00 13.28 4.61
C SER A 143 -20.28 14.06 3.51
N GLU A 144 -20.90 15.14 3.03
CA GLU A 144 -20.25 16.04 2.04
C GLU A 144 -18.94 16.63 2.58
N THR A 145 -18.90 16.98 3.86
CA THR A 145 -17.70 17.49 4.56
C THR A 145 -16.58 16.45 4.56
N ARG A 146 -16.90 15.20 4.89
CA ARG A 146 -15.94 14.09 4.86
C ARG A 146 -15.44 13.86 3.43
N ARG A 147 -16.32 13.84 2.42
CA ARG A 147 -15.95 13.69 1.02
C ARG A 147 -15.00 14.79 0.54
N LYS A 148 -15.28 16.06 0.88
CA LYS A 148 -14.38 17.20 0.57
C LYS A 148 -13.01 17.04 1.25
N ARG A 149 -12.98 16.60 2.52
CA ARG A 149 -11.73 16.35 3.25
C ARG A 149 -10.89 15.24 2.57
N GLU A 150 -11.49 14.10 2.27
CA GLU A 150 -10.80 12.99 1.61
C GLU A 150 -10.28 13.39 0.21
N GLN A 151 -11.07 14.14 -0.57
CA GLN A 151 -10.61 14.68 -1.86
C GLN A 151 -9.41 15.62 -1.71
N ARG A 152 -9.41 16.46 -0.67
CA ARG A 152 -8.29 17.36 -0.38
C ARG A 152 -7.02 16.57 -0.05
N HIS A 153 -7.12 15.55 0.82
CA HIS A 153 -6.00 14.68 1.17
C HIS A 153 -5.46 13.93 -0.05
N ARG A 154 -6.33 13.38 -0.89
CA ARG A 154 -5.93 12.72 -2.13
C ARG A 154 -5.16 13.65 -3.06
N ARG A 155 -5.67 14.87 -3.30
CA ARG A 155 -4.99 15.87 -4.13
C ARG A 155 -3.63 16.28 -3.56
N GLN A 156 -3.51 16.38 -2.24
CA GLN A 156 -2.25 16.68 -1.57
C GLN A 156 -1.25 15.52 -1.74
N GLY A 157 -1.69 14.28 -1.56
CA GLY A 157 -0.88 13.09 -1.79
C GLY A 157 -0.38 12.97 -3.23
N GLU A 158 -1.25 13.23 -4.22
CA GLU A 158 -0.86 13.24 -5.64
C GLU A 158 0.19 14.31 -5.96
N LYS A 159 0.02 15.52 -5.38
CA LYS A 159 1.02 16.59 -5.53
C LYS A 159 2.36 16.21 -4.90
N ALA A 160 2.34 15.64 -3.70
CA ALA A 160 3.54 15.19 -3.02
C ALA A 160 4.27 14.09 -3.83
N LYS A 161 3.53 13.13 -4.38
CA LYS A 161 4.10 12.09 -5.26
C LYS A 161 4.77 12.69 -6.51
N LYS A 162 4.14 13.68 -7.16
CA LYS A 162 4.73 14.37 -8.33
C LYS A 162 6.01 15.11 -7.98
N VAL A 163 6.04 15.79 -6.82
CA VAL A 163 7.23 16.53 -6.35
C VAL A 163 8.36 15.55 -6.03
N ALA A 164 8.07 14.44 -5.34
CA ALA A 164 9.05 13.42 -5.02
C ALA A 164 9.65 12.78 -6.30
N GLU A 165 8.82 12.48 -7.30
CA GLU A 165 9.28 11.93 -8.57
C GLU A 165 10.16 12.92 -9.34
N GLN A 166 9.79 14.21 -9.36
CA GLN A 166 10.65 15.24 -9.96
C GLN A 166 12.00 15.36 -9.23
N ALA A 167 11.99 15.32 -7.90
CA ALA A 167 13.21 15.34 -7.12
C ALA A 167 14.12 14.13 -7.43
N ARG A 168 13.53 12.94 -7.56
CA ARG A 168 14.26 11.72 -7.95
C ARG A 168 14.91 11.86 -9.32
N ILE A 169 14.17 12.38 -10.32
CA ILE A 169 14.71 12.60 -11.68
C ILE A 169 15.86 13.59 -11.66
N ILE A 170 15.75 14.65 -10.87
CA ILE A 170 16.81 15.67 -10.73
C ILE A 170 18.08 15.03 -10.13
N GLU A 171 17.92 14.23 -9.08
CA GLU A 171 19.04 13.57 -8.42
C GLU A 171 19.73 12.54 -9.31
N GLU A 172 18.98 11.74 -10.07
CA GLU A 172 19.53 10.84 -11.09
C GLU A 172 20.31 11.57 -12.18
N ARG A 173 19.81 12.75 -12.62
CA ARG A 173 20.52 13.58 -13.59
C ARG A 173 21.82 14.14 -13.02
N LYS A 174 21.83 14.59 -11.76
CA LYS A 174 23.03 15.04 -11.06
C LYS A 174 24.08 13.93 -10.98
N LEU A 175 23.70 12.73 -10.54
CA LEU A 175 24.60 11.57 -10.46
C LEU A 175 25.21 11.22 -11.83
N LYS A 176 24.42 11.26 -12.90
CA LYS A 176 24.94 11.03 -14.28
C LYS A 176 25.91 12.12 -14.74
N LEU A 177 25.73 13.36 -14.34
CA LEU A 177 26.64 14.48 -14.65
C LEU A 177 27.94 14.37 -13.88
N PHE A 178 27.88 14.08 -12.57
CA PHE A 178 29.08 13.89 -11.74
C PHE A 178 29.88 12.65 -12.13
N GLY A 179 29.23 11.55 -12.47
CA GLY A 179 29.87 10.34 -12.97
C GLY A 179 30.61 10.55 -14.31
N LYS A 180 30.11 11.45 -15.18
CA LYS A 180 30.79 11.83 -16.42
C LYS A 180 31.97 12.78 -16.18
N ALA A 181 31.92 13.60 -15.14
CA ALA A 181 33.02 14.51 -14.79
C ALA A 181 34.22 13.75 -14.22
N SER A 182 34.01 12.77 -13.35
CA SER A 182 35.09 11.93 -12.80
C SER A 182 35.76 11.04 -13.88
N ALA A 183 35.00 10.55 -14.87
CA ALA A 183 35.54 9.76 -15.98
C ALA A 183 36.39 10.58 -16.96
N LYS A 184 36.18 11.90 -17.04
CA LYS A 184 37.02 12.80 -17.91
C LYS A 184 38.34 13.19 -17.23
N SER A 185 38.39 13.22 -15.89
CA SER A 185 39.62 13.61 -15.16
C SER A 185 40.66 12.50 -15.10
N VAL A 186 40.30 11.24 -15.35
CA VAL A 186 41.23 10.10 -15.36
C VAL A 186 41.96 9.91 -16.70
N LYS A 187 41.52 10.60 -17.78
CA LYS A 187 42.12 10.44 -19.14
C LYS A 187 43.22 11.45 -19.52
N SER A 188 43.74 12.26 -18.59
CA SER A 188 44.75 13.25 -18.92
C SER A 188 45.93 13.26 -17.92
N LYS A 189 46.72 12.21 -17.95
CA LYS A 189 48.16 12.29 -17.58
C LYS A 189 48.92 11.25 -18.38
N PRO A 190 49.72 11.63 -19.37
CA PRO A 190 50.75 10.75 -19.93
C PRO A 190 51.89 10.62 -18.91
N VAL A 191 52.20 9.38 -18.60
CA VAL A 191 53.42 9.07 -17.81
C VAL A 191 54.60 9.23 -18.74
N ASN A 192 55.40 10.29 -18.54
CA ASN A 192 56.69 10.37 -19.14
C ASN A 192 57.65 9.44 -18.36
N ASN A 193 57.99 8.32 -19.02
CA ASN A 193 59.14 7.52 -18.62
C ASN A 193 60.40 8.30 -19.00
N CYS A 194 61.14 8.75 -17.99
CA CYS A 194 62.54 9.13 -18.14
C CYS A 194 63.41 7.97 -17.67
N VAL A 195 64.04 7.28 -18.64
CA VAL A 195 65.10 6.32 -18.41
C VAL A 195 66.39 7.12 -18.21
N THR A 196 67.07 6.95 -17.10
CA THR A 196 68.50 7.25 -16.99
C THR A 196 69.21 6.02 -16.41
N THR A 197 70.01 5.47 -17.27
CA THR A 197 71.04 4.46 -17.04
C THR A 197 72.20 5.06 -16.27
N ASP A 198 73.03 4.15 -15.70
CA ASP A 198 74.41 4.27 -15.20
C ASP A 198 74.50 4.59 -13.67
N ASP A 199 75.31 3.92 -12.85
CA ASP A 199 76.48 3.10 -13.00
C ASP A 199 76.72 2.29 -11.73
N GLN A 200 77.34 1.14 -11.86
CA GLN A 200 78.11 0.42 -10.81
C GLN A 200 79.52 1.06 -10.69
N PRO A 201 80.45 0.67 -9.79
CA PRO A 201 80.41 -0.29 -8.66
C PRO A 201 81.31 0.12 -7.45
N ASN A 202 81.54 -0.88 -6.53
CA ASN A 202 82.68 -1.04 -5.52
C ASN A 202 82.50 -0.35 -4.18
N VAL A 203 82.51 -1.07 -3.13
CA VAL A 203 83.40 -1.94 -2.38
C VAL A 203 82.60 -2.65 -1.29
#